data_219da748261a6ebb9b2f68f5b0706fcf
#
_entry.id   219da748261a6ebb9b2f68f5b0706fcf
#
_cell.length_a   1.000
_cell.length_b   1.000
_cell.length_c   1.000
_cell.angle_alpha   90.00
_cell.angle_beta   90.00
_cell.angle_gamma   90.00
#
_symmetry.space_group_name_H-M   'P 1'
#
loop_
_entity.id
_entity.type
_entity.pdbx_description
1 polymer ?
#
loop_
_entity_poly.entity_id
_entity_poly.type
_entity_poly.pdbx_seq_one_letter_code
_entity_poly.pdbx_strand_id
1 'polypeptide(L)'
;FASSLRWTRWSRFDEVIIRFDNATPTVRSRLEFQDAYLVALGMRYQLNERWTLSAGVAGESAAVSDENRSATSADAGRLYLTGGFSWVVNERRTVDFSTGVLRSRGGEVDDVDPMTGNRVTGRYQPLTLLWFGLRMRWRL
;
A
#
# COMPACT_ATOMS: atom_id res chain seq x y z
N PHE A 1 -6.19 20.84 -8.30
CA PHE A 1 -5.76 20.10 -7.11
C PHE A 1 -6.81 19.07 -6.75
N ALA A 2 -6.38 17.99 -6.13
CA ALA A 2 -7.25 16.96 -5.58
C ALA A 2 -6.68 16.50 -4.24
N SER A 3 -7.56 16.14 -3.31
CA SER A 3 -7.19 15.53 -2.04
C SER A 3 -8.08 14.34 -1.76
N SER A 4 -7.57 13.37 -1.03
CA SER A 4 -8.31 12.19 -0.63
C SER A 4 -7.91 11.80 0.79
N LEU A 5 -8.91 11.42 1.57
CA LEU A 5 -8.75 10.80 2.87
C LEU A 5 -9.47 9.46 2.84
N ARG A 6 -8.79 8.39 3.21
CA ARG A 6 -9.38 7.07 3.38
C ARG A 6 -9.12 6.58 4.79
N TRP A 7 -10.15 6.15 5.45
CA TRP A 7 -10.11 5.45 6.71
C TRP A 7 -10.55 4.01 6.49
N THR A 8 -9.75 3.06 6.97
CA THR A 8 -10.06 1.63 6.88
C THR A 8 -10.08 1.05 8.28
N ARG A 9 -11.23 0.58 8.69
CA ARG A 9 -11.48 0.04 10.03
C ARG A 9 -10.99 -1.40 10.14
N TRP A 10 -9.67 -1.58 10.18
CA TRP A 10 -9.03 -2.88 10.37
C TRP A 10 -9.20 -3.42 11.80
N SER A 11 -9.44 -2.54 12.79
CA SER A 11 -9.71 -2.91 14.18
C SER A 11 -10.93 -3.80 14.39
N ARG A 12 -11.76 -3.99 13.33
CA ARG A 12 -12.87 -4.97 13.37
C ARG A 12 -12.43 -6.40 13.06
N PHE A 13 -11.18 -6.57 12.64
CA PHE A 13 -10.63 -7.87 12.27
C PHE A 13 -9.77 -8.39 13.43
N ASP A 14 -10.45 -8.99 14.44
CA ASP A 14 -9.84 -9.30 15.73
C ASP A 14 -9.06 -10.60 15.72
N GLU A 15 -9.59 -11.64 15.06
CA GLU A 15 -8.96 -12.96 15.09
C GLU A 15 -9.19 -13.75 13.78
N VAL A 16 -8.26 -14.65 13.49
CA VAL A 16 -8.40 -15.71 12.50
C VAL A 16 -8.53 -17.06 13.21
N ILE A 17 -9.60 -17.78 12.91
CA ILE A 17 -9.85 -19.11 13.44
C ILE A 17 -9.69 -20.13 12.31
N ILE A 18 -8.67 -20.99 12.41
CA ILE A 18 -8.44 -22.08 11.46
C ILE A 18 -8.93 -23.37 12.12
N ARG A 19 -9.98 -23.95 11.53
CA ARG A 19 -10.53 -25.24 11.94
C ARG A 19 -10.13 -26.29 10.90
N PHE A 20 -9.67 -27.43 11.39
CA PHE A 20 -9.29 -28.55 10.54
C PHE A 20 -10.37 -29.63 10.63
N ASP A 21 -10.67 -30.28 9.53
CA ASP A 21 -11.66 -31.39 9.47
C ASP A 21 -11.08 -32.72 9.98
N ASN A 22 -9.94 -32.72 10.63
CA ASN A 22 -9.28 -33.86 11.22
C ASN A 22 -9.04 -33.64 12.74
N ALA A 23 -8.28 -34.53 13.38
CA ALA A 23 -7.96 -34.46 14.81
C ALA A 23 -7.01 -33.29 15.19
N THR A 24 -6.60 -32.45 14.24
CA THR A 24 -5.71 -31.30 14.50
C THR A 24 -6.45 -30.22 15.33
N PRO A 25 -5.86 -29.72 16.42
CA PRO A 25 -6.47 -28.67 17.21
C PRO A 25 -6.77 -27.40 16.40
N THR A 26 -7.88 -26.75 16.74
CA THR A 26 -8.23 -25.45 16.18
C THR A 26 -7.18 -24.40 16.54
N VAL A 27 -6.62 -23.73 15.56
CA VAL A 27 -5.67 -22.63 15.76
C VAL A 27 -6.43 -21.30 15.77
N ARG A 28 -6.17 -20.48 16.80
CA ARG A 28 -6.68 -19.12 16.91
C ARG A 28 -5.50 -18.16 16.90
N SER A 29 -5.49 -17.24 15.97
CA SER A 29 -4.49 -16.16 15.90
C SER A 29 -5.19 -14.83 16.12
N ARG A 30 -4.84 -14.12 17.17
CA ARG A 30 -5.28 -12.74 17.39
C ARG A 30 -4.43 -11.84 16.53
N LEU A 31 -5.07 -10.92 15.82
CA LEU A 31 -4.40 -10.04 14.85
C LEU A 31 -4.13 -8.65 15.41
N GLU A 32 -4.95 -8.20 16.37
CA GLU A 32 -4.83 -6.91 17.07
C GLU A 32 -4.54 -5.74 16.11
N PHE A 33 -5.28 -5.71 14.97
CA PHE A 33 -5.15 -4.67 13.98
C PHE A 33 -5.68 -3.33 14.50
N GLN A 34 -5.02 -2.26 14.11
CA GLN A 34 -5.47 -0.89 14.31
C GLN A 34 -6.02 -0.29 13.03
N ASP A 35 -6.85 0.75 13.16
CA ASP A 35 -7.41 1.44 12.01
C ASP A 35 -6.30 2.11 11.19
N ALA A 36 -6.40 2.01 9.87
CA ALA A 36 -5.45 2.60 8.96
C ALA A 36 -6.04 3.83 8.26
N TYR A 37 -5.19 4.83 8.06
CA TYR A 37 -5.51 6.09 7.41
C TYR A 37 -4.59 6.30 6.21
N LEU A 38 -5.17 6.74 5.09
CA LEU A 38 -4.43 7.19 3.94
C LEU A 38 -4.84 8.64 3.64
N VAL A 39 -3.84 9.50 3.53
CA VAL A 39 -4.00 10.88 3.08
C VAL A 39 -3.25 11.05 1.77
N ALA A 40 -3.91 11.59 0.75
CA ALA A 40 -3.30 11.84 -0.55
C ALA A 40 -3.59 13.27 -1.03
N LEU A 41 -2.59 13.86 -1.66
CA LEU A 41 -2.66 15.15 -2.34
C LEU A 41 -2.13 14.99 -3.75
N GLY A 42 -2.83 15.59 -4.71
CA GLY A 42 -2.45 15.55 -6.11
C GLY A 42 -2.69 16.87 -6.81
N MET A 43 -1.92 17.09 -7.85
CA MET A 43 -2.11 18.22 -8.74
C MET A 43 -2.05 17.78 -10.19
N ARG A 44 -2.79 18.49 -11.01
CA ARG A 44 -2.73 18.43 -12.46
C ARG A 44 -2.56 19.85 -12.97
N TYR A 45 -1.59 20.04 -13.85
CA TYR A 45 -1.26 21.32 -14.44
C TYR A 45 -1.22 21.21 -15.96
N GLN A 46 -2.07 21.97 -16.64
CA GLN A 46 -2.08 22.05 -18.08
C GLN A 46 -1.02 23.07 -18.51
N LEU A 47 0.09 22.57 -19.05
CA LEU A 47 1.21 23.38 -19.49
C LEU A 47 0.85 24.14 -20.78
N ASN A 48 0.15 23.46 -21.71
CA ASN A 48 -0.39 24.02 -22.96
C ASN A 48 -1.48 23.08 -23.51
N GLU A 49 -1.97 23.32 -24.72
CA GLU A 49 -3.03 22.52 -25.35
C GLU A 49 -2.64 21.03 -25.56
N ARG A 50 -1.35 20.72 -25.59
CA ARG A 50 -0.84 19.37 -25.86
C ARG A 50 -0.33 18.66 -24.62
N TRP A 51 0.10 19.40 -23.60
CA TRP A 51 0.78 18.80 -22.44
C TRP A 51 0.05 19.11 -21.13
N THR A 52 -0.23 18.05 -20.41
CA THR A 52 -0.72 18.12 -19.02
C THR A 52 0.22 17.33 -18.12
N LEU A 53 0.70 17.97 -17.08
CA LEU A 53 1.55 17.35 -16.04
C LEU A 53 0.70 16.95 -14.85
N SER A 54 1.11 15.89 -14.16
CA SER A 54 0.49 15.46 -12.92
C SER A 54 1.55 15.07 -11.90
N ALA A 55 1.30 15.38 -10.65
CA ALA A 55 2.12 14.95 -9.53
C ALA A 55 1.24 14.64 -8.32
N GLY A 56 1.70 13.78 -7.43
CA GLY A 56 0.96 13.42 -6.23
C GLY A 56 1.86 12.85 -5.15
N VAL A 57 1.41 13.03 -3.91
CA VAL A 57 2.03 12.44 -2.73
C VAL A 57 0.92 11.83 -1.87
N ALA A 58 1.20 10.67 -1.27
CA ALA A 58 0.30 10.05 -0.30
C ALA A 58 1.09 9.41 0.83
N GLY A 59 0.48 9.42 2.02
CA GLY A 59 0.97 8.73 3.20
C GLY A 59 -0.09 7.77 3.71
N GLU A 60 0.31 6.57 4.08
CA GLU A 60 -0.57 5.54 4.64
C GLU A 60 0.01 5.04 5.96
N SER A 61 -0.81 4.98 7.01
CA SER A 61 -0.42 4.38 8.29
C SER A 61 -0.45 2.85 8.19
N ALA A 62 0.32 2.17 9.05
CA ALA A 62 0.23 0.73 9.20
C ALA A 62 -1.10 0.34 9.87
N ALA A 63 -1.65 -0.82 9.48
CA ALA A 63 -2.76 -1.46 10.18
C ALA A 63 -2.28 -2.34 11.35
N VAL A 64 -0.98 -2.67 11.40
CA VAL A 64 -0.35 -3.45 12.47
C VAL A 64 0.56 -2.55 13.28
N SER A 65 0.42 -2.56 14.59
CA SER A 65 1.34 -1.84 15.50
C SER A 65 2.72 -2.50 15.51
N ASP A 66 3.74 -1.76 15.92
CA ASP A 66 5.11 -2.29 15.96
C ASP A 66 5.24 -3.48 16.93
N GLU A 67 4.43 -3.49 17.99
CA GLU A 67 4.40 -4.53 19.02
C GLU A 67 3.73 -5.82 18.54
N ASN A 68 2.77 -5.72 17.61
CA ASN A 68 1.96 -6.85 17.14
C ASN A 68 2.38 -7.32 15.74
N ARG A 69 3.55 -6.87 15.27
CA ARG A 69 4.06 -7.24 13.95
C ARG A 69 4.61 -8.65 13.97
N SER A 70 4.01 -9.53 13.16
CA SER A 70 4.42 -10.93 13.00
C SER A 70 5.22 -11.14 11.72
N ALA A 71 5.83 -12.32 11.60
CA ALA A 71 6.53 -12.75 10.38
C ALA A 71 5.59 -12.85 9.16
N THR A 72 4.29 -13.07 9.39
CA THR A 72 3.26 -13.17 8.35
C THR A 72 2.52 -11.85 8.10
N SER A 73 2.66 -10.87 8.99
CA SER A 73 1.98 -9.58 8.94
C SER A 73 2.97 -8.43 9.02
N ALA A 74 3.78 -8.29 7.97
CA ALA A 74 4.83 -7.28 7.83
C ALA A 74 4.29 -5.93 7.35
N ASP A 75 3.11 -5.52 7.82
CA ASP A 75 2.55 -4.22 7.43
C ASP A 75 3.30 -3.08 8.11
N ALA A 76 3.64 -2.07 7.32
CA ALA A 76 4.33 -0.88 7.79
C ALA A 76 3.80 0.35 7.05
N GLY A 77 3.87 1.51 7.70
CA GLY A 77 3.46 2.75 7.08
C GLY A 77 4.22 3.01 5.77
N ARG A 78 3.54 3.62 4.80
CA ARG A 78 4.02 3.78 3.42
C ARG A 78 3.92 5.23 2.98
N LEU A 79 4.90 5.64 2.20
CA LEU A 79 4.91 6.92 1.51
C LEU A 79 4.92 6.66 0.00
N TYR A 80 4.10 7.42 -0.73
CA TYR A 80 3.99 7.36 -2.18
C TYR A 80 4.33 8.71 -2.76
N LEU A 81 5.15 8.71 -3.81
CA LEU A 81 5.38 9.86 -4.66
C LEU A 81 5.11 9.45 -6.10
N THR A 82 4.31 10.23 -6.81
CA THR A 82 3.88 9.92 -8.16
C THR A 82 4.06 11.11 -9.08
N GLY A 83 4.30 10.82 -10.35
CA GLY A 83 4.39 11.83 -11.39
C GLY A 83 3.95 11.27 -12.74
N GLY A 84 3.61 12.15 -13.67
CA GLY A 84 3.23 11.73 -14.99
C GLY A 84 2.91 12.89 -15.91
N PHE A 85 2.67 12.55 -17.16
CA PHE A 85 2.20 13.51 -18.15
C PHE A 85 1.20 12.88 -19.10
N SER A 86 0.39 13.73 -19.70
CA SER A 86 -0.50 13.42 -20.81
C SER A 86 -0.08 14.26 -22.00
N TRP A 87 0.17 13.62 -23.13
CA TRP A 87 0.57 14.27 -24.37
C TRP A 87 -0.45 14.01 -25.48
N VAL A 88 -1.09 15.08 -25.93
CA VAL A 88 -1.98 15.06 -27.11
C VAL A 88 -1.10 15.12 -28.36
N VAL A 89 -0.91 13.96 -28.99
CA VAL A 89 -0.09 13.83 -30.21
C VAL A 89 -0.81 14.48 -31.39
N ASN A 90 -2.12 14.21 -31.51
CA ASN A 90 -3.04 14.81 -32.48
C ASN A 90 -4.49 14.68 -31.98
N GLU A 91 -5.47 15.13 -32.77
CA GLU A 91 -6.90 15.11 -32.42
C GLU A 91 -7.44 13.72 -32.04
N ARG A 92 -6.81 12.65 -32.51
CA ARG A 92 -7.24 11.27 -32.31
C ARG A 92 -6.38 10.49 -31.31
N ARG A 93 -5.17 10.96 -30.98
CA ARG A 93 -4.21 10.19 -30.19
C ARG A 93 -3.68 10.98 -29.01
N THR A 94 -3.74 10.33 -27.85
CA THR A 94 -3.14 10.83 -26.62
C THR A 94 -2.29 9.74 -25.98
N VAL A 95 -1.10 10.09 -25.52
CA VAL A 95 -0.19 9.24 -24.77
C VAL A 95 -0.14 9.72 -23.35
N ASP A 96 -0.40 8.82 -22.40
CA ASP A 96 -0.27 9.08 -20.96
C ASP A 96 0.92 8.26 -20.45
N PHE A 97 1.82 8.91 -19.72
CA PHE A 97 2.88 8.28 -18.98
C PHE A 97 2.69 8.54 -17.49
N SER A 98 2.95 7.52 -16.67
CA SER A 98 2.91 7.63 -15.21
C SER A 98 4.08 6.87 -14.60
N THR A 99 4.59 7.39 -13.51
CA THR A 99 5.61 6.73 -12.70
C THR A 99 5.38 7.04 -11.22
N GLY A 100 5.93 6.22 -10.37
CA GLY A 100 5.91 6.50 -8.96
C GLY A 100 6.89 5.65 -8.17
N VAL A 101 7.09 6.07 -6.95
CA VAL A 101 7.86 5.37 -5.95
C VAL A 101 7.02 5.19 -4.69
N LEU A 102 7.04 4.00 -4.16
CA LEU A 102 6.54 3.66 -2.83
C LEU A 102 7.75 3.35 -1.96
N ARG A 103 7.76 3.91 -0.75
CA ARG A 103 8.71 3.54 0.28
C ARG A 103 7.95 3.12 1.54
N SER A 104 8.10 1.86 1.95
CA SER A 104 7.62 1.40 3.25
C SER A 104 8.67 1.66 4.33
N ARG A 105 8.22 1.77 5.57
CA ARG A 105 9.11 1.73 6.73
C ARG A 105 9.57 0.29 6.95
N GLY A 106 10.77 0.13 7.48
CA GLY A 106 11.18 -1.13 8.08
C GLY A 106 10.51 -1.32 9.45
N GLY A 107 10.68 -2.49 10.03
CA GLY A 107 10.16 -2.77 11.37
C GLY A 107 10.80 -4.00 11.97
N GLU A 108 10.75 -4.10 13.28
CA GLU A 108 11.18 -5.27 14.02
C GLU A 108 10.02 -6.26 14.13
N VAL A 109 10.36 -7.53 14.19
CA VAL A 109 9.46 -8.65 14.44
C VAL A 109 9.95 -9.38 15.66
N ASP A 110 9.05 -9.57 16.60
CA ASP A 110 9.26 -10.43 17.76
C ASP A 110 7.94 -11.18 18.00
N ASP A 111 7.85 -12.35 17.39
CA ASP A 111 6.62 -13.12 17.29
C ASP A 111 6.83 -14.53 17.85
N VAL A 112 5.79 -15.09 18.45
CA VAL A 112 5.77 -16.48 18.89
C VAL A 112 4.77 -17.25 18.04
N ASP A 113 5.26 -18.21 17.27
CA ASP A 113 4.43 -19.09 16.46
C ASP A 113 3.43 -19.83 17.36
N PRO A 114 2.14 -19.60 17.20
CA PRO A 114 1.11 -20.20 18.05
C PRO A 114 0.99 -21.72 17.89
N MET A 115 1.52 -22.32 16.82
CA MET A 115 1.46 -23.76 16.55
C MET A 115 2.65 -24.49 17.17
N THR A 116 3.84 -23.91 17.09
CA THR A 116 5.09 -24.57 17.52
C THR A 116 5.65 -24.04 18.84
N GLY A 117 5.19 -22.85 19.28
CA GLY A 117 5.75 -22.13 20.42
C GLY A 117 7.15 -21.53 20.16
N ASN A 118 7.65 -21.62 18.93
CA ASN A 118 8.95 -21.06 18.58
C ASN A 118 8.91 -19.54 18.48
N ARG A 119 9.91 -18.87 19.06
CA ARG A 119 10.05 -17.43 18.93
C ARG A 119 10.81 -17.09 17.65
N VAL A 120 10.23 -16.18 16.85
CA VAL A 120 10.81 -15.66 15.62
C VAL A 120 11.14 -14.19 15.82
N THR A 121 12.42 -13.85 15.81
CA THR A 121 12.88 -12.46 15.90
C THR A 121 13.58 -12.06 14.61
N GLY A 122 13.35 -10.84 14.16
CA GLY A 122 13.96 -10.36 12.92
C GLY A 122 13.67 -8.89 12.67
N ARG A 123 14.14 -8.41 11.51
CA ARG A 123 13.90 -7.05 11.06
C ARG A 123 13.55 -7.05 9.58
N TYR A 124 12.43 -6.40 9.24
CA TYR A 124 12.13 -6.05 7.86
C TYR A 124 12.91 -4.82 7.43
N GLN A 125 13.58 -4.93 6.29
CA GLN A 125 14.21 -3.78 5.68
C GLN A 125 13.15 -2.89 5.00
N PRO A 126 13.35 -1.56 4.95
CA PRO A 126 12.50 -0.68 4.17
C PRO A 126 12.41 -1.15 2.72
N LEU A 127 11.19 -1.33 2.22
CA LEU A 127 10.96 -1.68 0.82
C LEU A 127 10.84 -0.40 0.00
N THR A 128 11.53 -0.35 -1.14
CA THR A 128 11.31 0.66 -2.17
C THR A 128 10.84 -0.03 -3.44
N LEU A 129 9.69 0.39 -3.95
CA LEU A 129 9.09 -0.12 -5.17
C LEU A 129 8.93 1.03 -6.16
N LEU A 130 9.39 0.81 -7.39
CA LEU A 130 9.22 1.72 -8.52
C LEU A 130 8.24 1.10 -9.52
N TRP A 131 7.37 1.91 -10.11
CA TRP A 131 6.49 1.47 -11.19
C TRP A 131 6.43 2.49 -12.31
N PHE A 132 6.11 2.00 -13.49
CA PHE A 132 5.92 2.80 -14.68
C PHE A 132 4.65 2.33 -15.39
N GLY A 133 3.93 3.27 -15.98
CA GLY A 133 2.74 3.00 -16.76
C GLY A 133 2.76 3.82 -18.05
N LEU A 134 2.39 3.17 -19.15
CA LEU A 134 2.18 3.81 -20.43
C LEU A 134 0.79 3.43 -20.95
N ARG A 135 0.02 4.41 -21.36
CA ARG A 135 -1.30 4.20 -21.97
C ARG A 135 -1.41 5.05 -23.22
N MET A 136 -1.93 4.44 -24.28
CA MET A 136 -2.29 5.15 -25.50
C MET A 136 -3.82 5.10 -25.68
N ARG A 137 -4.41 6.25 -25.98
CA ARG A 137 -5.85 6.39 -26.24
C ARG A 137 -6.06 6.83 -27.67
N TRP A 138 -7.02 6.18 -28.36
CA TRP A 138 -7.49 6.57 -29.68
C TRP A 138 -8.96 6.97 -29.59
N ARG A 139 -9.31 8.06 -30.27
CA ARG A 139 -10.70 8.40 -30.59
C ARG A 139 -11.00 7.90 -31.99
N LEU A 140 -12.01 7.09 -32.13
CA LEU A 140 -12.59 6.66 -33.39
C LEU A 140 -13.45 7.77 -34.02
#